data_5e0a16a7c3185a6149f0a7b164876bd9
#
_entry.id   5e0a16a7c3185a6149f0a7b164876bd9
#
_cell.length_a   1.000
_cell.length_b   1.000
_cell.length_c   1.000
_cell.angle_alpha   90.00
_cell.angle_beta   90.00
_cell.angle_gamma   90.00
#
_symmetry.space_group_name_H-M   'P 1'
#
loop_
_entity.id
_entity.type
_entity.pdbx_description
1 polymer ?
#
loop_
_entity_poly.entity_id
_entity_poly.type
_entity_poly.pdbx_seq_one_letter_code
_entity_poly.pdbx_strand_id
1 'polypeptide(L)'
;MAFRNNVPQASWRLAKIALGGIVLTGLAVGTYAYAQQKPLPTVDKVELDRYLGVWYEVARKPAFFQKKCAYNVSATYTLNENGNIVVDNRCYDNQKQLQQSIGEAFVVNPPYNTKLKVSFLPEAVRWIPIIRGDYWILKLDEDYQTVLV
;
A
#
# COMPACT_ATOMS: atom_id res chain seq x y z
N MET A 1 -20.70 -8.84 2.68
CA MET A 1 -21.31 -8.15 3.83
C MET A 1 -21.45 -6.70 3.48
N ALA A 2 -22.68 -6.16 3.47
CA ALA A 2 -22.98 -4.78 3.13
C ALA A 2 -23.10 -3.97 4.43
N PHE A 3 -22.35 -2.86 4.55
CA PHE A 3 -22.52 -1.91 5.64
C PHE A 3 -23.39 -0.73 5.18
N ARG A 4 -24.45 -0.46 5.92
CA ARG A 4 -25.36 0.68 5.73
C ARG A 4 -24.73 1.93 6.36
N ASN A 5 -24.46 2.94 5.54
CA ASN A 5 -24.00 4.25 6.02
C ASN A 5 -25.18 5.06 6.57
N ASN A 6 -25.22 5.27 7.89
CA ASN A 6 -25.99 6.33 8.50
C ASN A 6 -25.08 7.55 8.65
N VAL A 7 -25.27 8.54 7.78
CA VAL A 7 -24.64 9.86 7.92
C VAL A 7 -25.67 10.79 8.57
N PRO A 8 -25.39 11.42 9.73
CA PRO A 8 -26.29 12.42 10.30
C PRO A 8 -26.30 13.68 9.43
N GLN A 9 -27.46 14.14 9.06
CA GLN A 9 -27.66 15.41 8.36
C GLN A 9 -27.37 16.58 9.33
N ALA A 10 -26.25 17.26 9.14
CA ALA A 10 -25.94 18.50 9.83
C ALA A 10 -26.71 19.67 9.16
N SER A 11 -27.54 20.36 9.92
CA SER A 11 -28.29 21.53 9.48
C SER A 11 -27.35 22.71 9.22
N TRP A 12 -27.36 23.24 7.99
CA TRP A 12 -26.66 24.45 7.58
C TRP A 12 -27.34 25.70 8.14
N ARG A 13 -26.78 26.30 9.19
CA ARG A 13 -27.08 27.68 9.57
C ARG A 13 -25.98 28.60 9.03
N LEU A 14 -26.36 29.45 8.08
CA LEU A 14 -25.52 30.50 7.49
C LEU A 14 -25.08 31.50 8.56
N ALA A 15 -23.81 31.50 8.95
CA ALA A 15 -23.15 32.59 9.64
C ALA A 15 -22.28 33.35 8.65
N LYS A 16 -22.63 34.60 8.35
CA LYS A 16 -21.80 35.55 7.60
C LYS A 16 -20.62 35.92 8.48
N ILE A 17 -19.43 35.45 8.12
CA ILE A 17 -18.15 35.86 8.73
C ILE A 17 -17.27 36.48 7.66
N ALA A 18 -16.70 37.64 8.00
CA ALA A 18 -15.93 38.52 7.16
C ALA A 18 -14.74 37.84 6.47
N LEU A 19 -14.59 38.12 5.19
CA LEU A 19 -13.51 37.71 4.31
C LEU A 19 -12.19 38.38 4.76
N GLY A 20 -11.38 37.70 5.56
CA GLY A 20 -10.05 38.19 5.93
C GLY A 20 -9.17 37.20 6.70
N GLY A 21 -9.74 36.15 7.29
CA GLY A 21 -9.00 35.22 8.16
C GLY A 21 -8.97 33.75 7.73
N ILE A 22 -9.55 33.38 6.60
CA ILE A 22 -9.91 31.98 6.30
C ILE A 22 -8.75 31.15 5.71
N VAL A 23 -7.75 31.79 5.09
CA VAL A 23 -6.67 31.05 4.41
C VAL A 23 -5.67 30.43 5.38
N LEU A 24 -5.35 31.12 6.50
CA LEU A 24 -4.37 30.61 7.47
C LEU A 24 -4.94 29.52 8.40
N THR A 25 -6.24 29.57 8.71
CA THR A 25 -6.88 28.55 9.55
C THR A 25 -7.13 27.24 8.83
N GLY A 26 -7.40 27.26 7.51
CA GLY A 26 -7.59 26.05 6.71
C GLY A 26 -6.32 25.19 6.59
N LEU A 27 -5.16 25.83 6.44
CA LEU A 27 -3.86 25.14 6.42
C LEU A 27 -3.50 24.53 7.79
N ALA A 28 -3.75 25.25 8.88
CA ALA A 28 -3.46 24.77 10.23
C ALA A 28 -4.35 23.58 10.63
N VAL A 29 -5.65 23.61 10.30
CA VAL A 29 -6.58 22.50 10.58
C VAL A 29 -6.25 21.29 9.71
N GLY A 30 -5.89 21.48 8.45
CA GLY A 30 -5.49 20.40 7.54
C GLY A 30 -4.22 19.69 8.01
N THR A 31 -3.21 20.44 8.44
CA THR A 31 -1.96 19.87 8.95
C THR A 31 -2.15 19.19 10.32
N TYR A 32 -3.03 19.73 11.17
CA TYR A 32 -3.34 19.14 12.47
C TYR A 32 -4.12 17.81 12.33
N ALA A 33 -5.09 17.74 11.42
CA ALA A 33 -5.83 16.52 11.13
C ALA A 33 -4.94 15.43 10.51
N TYR A 34 -4.00 15.81 9.65
CA TYR A 34 -3.03 14.89 9.05
C TYR A 34 -2.05 14.33 10.09
N ALA A 35 -1.61 15.15 11.03
CA ALA A 35 -0.69 14.73 12.10
C ALA A 35 -1.34 13.79 13.14
N GLN A 36 -2.68 13.69 13.19
CA GLN A 36 -3.41 12.84 14.13
C GLN A 36 -3.74 11.44 13.56
N GLN A 37 -3.45 11.15 12.29
CA GLN A 37 -3.63 9.82 11.74
C GLN A 37 -2.62 8.87 12.37
N LYS A 38 -3.09 8.00 13.27
CA LYS A 38 -2.25 6.91 13.78
C LYS A 38 -1.79 6.05 12.61
N PRO A 39 -0.50 5.73 12.49
CA PRO A 39 -0.03 4.82 11.48
C PRO A 39 -0.77 3.48 11.61
N LEU A 40 -1.07 2.85 10.48
CA LEU A 40 -1.70 1.52 10.49
C LEU A 40 -0.83 0.55 11.29
N PRO A 41 -1.43 -0.27 12.17
CA PRO A 41 -0.68 -1.26 12.92
C PRO A 41 -0.13 -2.31 11.95
N THR A 42 1.12 -2.70 12.12
CA THR A 42 1.75 -3.83 11.43
C THR A 42 1.86 -5.00 12.39
N VAL A 43 2.13 -6.21 11.86
CA VAL A 43 2.58 -7.33 12.67
C VAL A 43 3.89 -6.97 13.40
N ASP A 44 4.23 -7.69 14.46
CA ASP A 44 5.42 -7.38 15.27
C ASP A 44 6.72 -7.63 14.50
N LYS A 45 6.82 -8.77 13.80
CA LYS A 45 8.00 -9.17 13.05
C LYS A 45 7.63 -10.10 11.89
N VAL A 46 8.42 -10.04 10.82
CA VAL A 46 8.34 -10.95 9.68
C VAL A 46 9.70 -11.62 9.47
N GLU A 47 9.69 -12.95 9.37
CA GLU A 47 10.83 -13.76 8.94
C GLU A 47 10.84 -13.79 7.42
N LEU A 48 11.78 -13.07 6.80
CA LEU A 48 11.79 -12.89 5.34
C LEU A 48 11.90 -14.23 4.61
N ASP A 49 12.72 -15.15 5.09
CA ASP A 49 12.90 -16.47 4.46
C ASP A 49 11.59 -17.26 4.34
N ARG A 50 10.67 -17.08 5.30
CA ARG A 50 9.34 -17.69 5.28
C ARG A 50 8.35 -16.91 4.42
N TYR A 51 8.59 -15.60 4.25
CA TYR A 51 7.74 -14.72 3.47
C TYR A 51 8.02 -14.78 1.97
N LEU A 52 9.22 -15.19 1.57
CA LEU A 52 9.60 -15.37 0.17
C LEU A 52 8.77 -16.47 -0.50
N GLY A 53 8.75 -16.47 -1.83
CA GLY A 53 8.01 -17.42 -2.63
C GLY A 53 6.81 -16.82 -3.33
N VAL A 54 5.82 -17.64 -3.65
CA VAL A 54 4.67 -17.24 -4.47
C VAL A 54 3.46 -16.96 -3.60
N TRP A 55 2.86 -15.80 -3.80
CA TRP A 55 1.61 -15.36 -3.16
C TRP A 55 0.53 -15.15 -4.22
N TYR A 56 -0.70 -15.56 -3.93
CA TYR A 56 -1.86 -15.38 -4.79
C TYR A 56 -2.79 -14.34 -4.19
N GLU A 57 -3.19 -13.36 -4.98
CA GLU A 57 -4.15 -12.35 -4.55
C GLU A 57 -5.56 -12.94 -4.54
N VAL A 58 -6.22 -12.89 -3.38
CA VAL A 58 -7.60 -13.36 -3.21
C VAL A 58 -8.59 -12.20 -3.12
N ALA A 59 -8.14 -11.00 -2.72
CA ALA A 59 -8.94 -9.80 -2.66
C ALA A 59 -8.07 -8.54 -2.66
N ARG A 60 -8.57 -7.47 -3.25
CA ARG A 60 -7.93 -6.15 -3.25
C ARG A 60 -8.94 -5.02 -3.27
N LYS A 61 -8.51 -3.83 -2.84
CA LYS A 61 -9.22 -2.60 -3.18
C LYS A 61 -8.93 -2.21 -4.63
N PRO A 62 -9.90 -1.65 -5.38
CA PRO A 62 -9.67 -1.18 -6.74
C PRO A 62 -8.48 -0.22 -6.82
N ALA A 63 -7.52 -0.50 -7.70
CA ALA A 63 -6.35 0.33 -7.94
C ALA A 63 -6.20 0.61 -9.44
N PHE A 64 -5.89 1.86 -9.80
CA PHE A 64 -5.84 2.28 -11.21
C PHE A 64 -4.71 1.59 -12.00
N PHE A 65 -3.60 1.27 -11.33
CA PHE A 65 -2.45 0.60 -11.96
C PHE A 65 -2.66 -0.91 -12.18
N GLN A 66 -3.70 -1.48 -11.56
CA GLN A 66 -4.07 -2.90 -11.72
C GLN A 66 -5.27 -3.12 -12.65
N LYS A 67 -5.74 -2.09 -13.36
CA LYS A 67 -6.92 -2.19 -14.25
C LYS A 67 -6.77 -3.23 -15.36
N LYS A 68 -5.54 -3.53 -15.77
CA LYS A 68 -5.25 -4.57 -16.79
C LYS A 68 -5.34 -5.99 -16.25
N CYS A 69 -5.26 -6.19 -14.93
CA CYS A 69 -5.31 -7.51 -14.31
C CYS A 69 -6.75 -7.95 -14.09
N ALA A 70 -7.19 -8.99 -14.80
CA ALA A 70 -8.53 -9.53 -14.70
C ALA A 70 -8.61 -10.74 -13.75
N TYR A 71 -7.60 -11.62 -13.77
CA TYR A 71 -7.59 -12.86 -12.96
C TYR A 71 -6.19 -13.43 -12.79
N ASN A 72 -6.06 -14.44 -11.90
CA ASN A 72 -4.82 -15.15 -11.56
C ASN A 72 -3.67 -14.21 -11.20
N VAL A 73 -3.97 -13.25 -10.32
CA VAL A 73 -2.96 -12.31 -9.84
C VAL A 73 -2.05 -13.01 -8.84
N SER A 74 -0.76 -12.96 -9.09
CA SER A 74 0.26 -13.53 -8.21
C SER A 74 1.45 -12.59 -8.07
N ALA A 75 2.17 -12.72 -6.96
CA ALA A 75 3.44 -12.07 -6.70
C ALA A 75 4.46 -13.11 -6.28
N THR A 76 5.61 -13.12 -6.91
CA THR A 76 6.76 -13.96 -6.50
C THR A 76 7.82 -13.07 -5.88
N TYR A 77 8.23 -13.40 -4.66
CA TYR A 77 9.27 -12.69 -3.92
C TYR A 77 10.55 -13.53 -3.85
N THR A 78 11.68 -12.94 -4.25
CA THR A 78 13.01 -13.56 -4.16
C THR A 78 14.03 -12.53 -3.67
N LEU A 79 15.14 -12.97 -3.06
CA LEU A 79 16.22 -12.06 -2.70
C LEU A 79 17.17 -11.87 -3.90
N ASN A 80 17.64 -10.63 -4.08
CA ASN A 80 18.74 -10.34 -4.98
C ASN A 80 20.08 -10.37 -4.23
N GLU A 81 21.18 -10.19 -4.96
CA GLU A 81 22.55 -10.18 -4.42
C GLU A 81 22.79 -9.07 -3.38
N ASN A 82 22.02 -7.99 -3.42
CA ASN A 82 22.09 -6.88 -2.46
C ASN A 82 21.23 -7.10 -1.21
N GLY A 83 20.53 -8.25 -1.09
CA GLY A 83 19.62 -8.54 0.01
C GLY A 83 18.28 -7.84 -0.06
N ASN A 84 17.95 -7.15 -1.16
CA ASN A 84 16.62 -6.61 -1.41
C ASN A 84 15.69 -7.66 -2.00
N ILE A 85 14.39 -7.43 -1.93
CA ILE A 85 13.38 -8.38 -2.42
C ILE A 85 13.01 -8.02 -3.85
N VAL A 86 13.26 -8.91 -4.80
CA VAL A 86 12.71 -8.83 -6.15
C VAL A 86 11.24 -9.20 -6.10
N VAL A 87 10.40 -8.39 -6.72
CA VAL A 87 8.94 -8.56 -6.78
C VAL A 87 8.55 -8.80 -8.23
N ASP A 88 8.16 -10.03 -8.57
CA ASP A 88 7.64 -10.39 -9.89
C ASP A 88 6.12 -10.57 -9.81
N ASN A 89 5.38 -9.53 -10.20
CA ASN A 89 3.93 -9.55 -10.25
C ASN A 89 3.45 -10.03 -11.62
N ARG A 90 2.52 -10.98 -11.62
CA ARG A 90 1.91 -11.54 -12.83
C ARG A 90 0.39 -11.58 -12.72
N CYS A 91 -0.28 -11.39 -13.83
CA CYS A 91 -1.72 -11.59 -13.95
C CYS A 91 -2.11 -11.79 -15.42
N TYR A 92 -3.36 -12.18 -15.66
CA TYR A 92 -3.92 -12.21 -17.01
C TYR A 92 -4.92 -11.08 -17.19
N ASP A 93 -4.95 -10.49 -18.38
CA ASP A 93 -5.96 -9.52 -18.77
C ASP A 93 -7.24 -10.20 -19.32
N ASN A 94 -8.22 -9.41 -19.73
CA ASN A 94 -9.47 -9.90 -20.29
C ASN A 94 -9.30 -10.65 -21.64
N GLN A 95 -8.18 -10.43 -22.34
CA GLN A 95 -7.81 -11.10 -23.59
C GLN A 95 -6.95 -12.34 -23.34
N LYS A 96 -6.81 -12.77 -22.08
CA LYS A 96 -5.96 -13.90 -21.65
C LYS A 96 -4.46 -13.69 -21.96
N GLN A 97 -4.03 -12.43 -22.10
CA GLN A 97 -2.63 -12.09 -22.26
C GLN A 97 -1.95 -11.97 -20.90
N LEU A 98 -0.76 -12.58 -20.77
CA LEU A 98 0.04 -12.45 -19.56
C LEU A 98 0.57 -11.02 -19.44
N GLN A 99 0.29 -10.41 -18.30
CA GLN A 99 0.86 -9.14 -17.86
C GLN A 99 1.87 -9.41 -16.75
N GLN A 100 3.05 -8.80 -16.86
CA GLN A 100 4.13 -8.96 -15.89
C GLN A 100 4.71 -7.59 -15.53
N SER A 101 5.05 -7.43 -14.25
CA SER A 101 5.75 -6.24 -13.76
C SER A 101 6.78 -6.64 -12.71
N ILE A 102 8.05 -6.36 -12.99
CA ILE A 102 9.17 -6.69 -12.10
C ILE A 102 9.59 -5.42 -11.35
N GLY A 103 9.56 -5.49 -10.04
CA GLY A 103 9.95 -4.43 -9.13
C GLY A 103 10.96 -4.88 -8.09
N GLU A 104 11.27 -3.97 -7.19
CA GLU A 104 12.16 -4.23 -6.06
C GLU A 104 11.58 -3.62 -4.80
N ALA A 105 11.61 -4.38 -3.70
CA ALA A 105 11.19 -3.93 -2.38
C ALA A 105 12.38 -3.87 -1.42
N PHE A 106 12.36 -2.83 -0.61
CA PHE A 106 13.42 -2.45 0.32
C PHE A 106 12.86 -2.49 1.73
N VAL A 107 13.43 -3.28 2.63
CA VAL A 107 13.04 -3.26 4.05
C VAL A 107 13.48 -1.95 4.66
N VAL A 108 12.57 -1.25 5.34
CA VAL A 108 12.86 0.07 5.94
C VAL A 108 12.86 0.06 7.47
N ASN A 109 12.50 -1.06 8.09
CA ASN A 109 12.49 -1.21 9.55
C ASN A 109 13.12 -2.52 10.05
N PRO A 110 14.37 -2.85 9.66
CA PRO A 110 15.05 -4.02 10.20
C PRO A 110 15.26 -3.85 11.73
N PRO A 111 15.24 -4.93 12.51
CA PRO A 111 15.09 -6.33 12.12
C PRO A 111 13.63 -6.82 12.07
N TYR A 112 12.65 -5.93 12.17
CA TYR A 112 11.22 -6.31 12.21
C TYR A 112 10.67 -6.73 10.85
N ASN A 113 11.16 -6.12 9.74
CA ASN A 113 10.83 -6.43 8.34
C ASN A 113 9.35 -6.33 8.00
N THR A 114 8.59 -5.50 8.72
CA THR A 114 7.14 -5.37 8.58
C THR A 114 6.73 -4.23 7.68
N LYS A 115 7.67 -3.34 7.38
CA LYS A 115 7.49 -2.18 6.51
C LYS A 115 8.52 -2.19 5.40
N LEU A 116 8.02 -2.16 4.18
CA LEU A 116 8.84 -2.13 2.99
C LEU A 116 8.46 -0.92 2.12
N LYS A 117 9.37 -0.54 1.25
CA LYS A 117 9.14 0.42 0.17
C LYS A 117 9.35 -0.30 -1.14
N VAL A 118 8.41 -0.23 -2.07
CA VAL A 118 8.45 -0.94 -3.35
C VAL A 118 8.50 0.02 -4.53
N SER A 119 9.28 -0.33 -5.55
CA SER A 119 9.36 0.41 -6.81
C SER A 119 9.29 -0.55 -8.00
N PHE A 120 8.43 -0.21 -8.96
CA PHE A 120 8.32 -0.88 -10.27
C PHE A 120 8.91 -0.03 -11.40
N LEU A 121 9.59 1.04 -11.06
CA LEU A 121 10.29 1.90 -12.03
C LEU A 121 11.54 1.19 -12.59
N PRO A 122 12.09 1.67 -13.72
CA PRO A 122 13.36 1.18 -14.24
C PRO A 122 14.46 1.19 -13.18
N GLU A 123 15.36 0.21 -13.23
CA GLU A 123 16.41 0.01 -12.23
C GLU A 123 17.25 1.27 -11.97
N ALA A 124 17.56 2.03 -13.03
CA ALA A 124 18.35 3.25 -12.95
C ALA A 124 17.77 4.34 -12.02
N VAL A 125 16.47 4.26 -11.68
CA VAL A 125 15.79 5.26 -10.81
C VAL A 125 15.19 4.66 -9.54
N ARG A 126 15.26 3.34 -9.34
CA ARG A 126 14.71 2.66 -8.15
C ARG A 126 15.38 3.09 -6.84
N TRP A 127 16.61 3.57 -6.91
CA TRP A 127 17.36 4.07 -5.77
C TRP A 127 16.76 5.32 -5.13
N ILE A 128 15.90 6.06 -5.85
CA ILE A 128 15.26 7.29 -5.36
C ILE A 128 14.14 6.95 -4.36
N PRO A 129 14.28 7.23 -3.04
CA PRO A 129 13.32 6.77 -2.04
C PRO A 129 11.93 7.40 -2.16
N ILE A 130 11.84 8.67 -2.62
CA ILE A 130 10.58 9.44 -2.65
C ILE A 130 9.55 8.90 -3.66
N ILE A 131 10.01 8.10 -4.64
CA ILE A 131 9.15 7.52 -5.68
C ILE A 131 8.79 6.05 -5.40
N ARG A 132 9.11 5.54 -4.21
CA ARG A 132 8.76 4.20 -3.76
C ARG A 132 7.44 4.22 -3.01
N GLY A 133 6.55 3.27 -3.32
CA GLY A 133 5.30 3.07 -2.61
C GLY A 133 5.48 2.34 -1.28
N ASP A 134 4.60 2.59 -0.33
CA ASP A 134 4.55 1.84 0.92
C ASP A 134 3.99 0.44 0.69
N TYR A 135 4.60 -0.56 1.36
CA TYR A 135 4.14 -1.92 1.45
C TYR A 135 4.28 -2.38 2.89
N TRP A 136 3.18 -2.37 3.64
CA TRP A 136 3.17 -2.67 5.07
C TRP A 136 2.42 -3.97 5.32
N ILE A 137 3.00 -4.86 6.11
CA ILE A 137 2.41 -6.14 6.47
C ILE A 137 1.57 -5.93 7.73
N LEU A 138 0.24 -5.84 7.54
CA LEU A 138 -0.72 -5.47 8.59
C LEU A 138 -1.15 -6.69 9.40
N LYS A 139 -1.32 -7.85 8.75
CA LYS A 139 -1.60 -9.14 9.38
C LYS A 139 -0.89 -10.25 8.61
N LEU A 140 -0.43 -11.25 9.33
CA LEU A 140 0.20 -12.44 8.80
C LEU A 140 -0.14 -13.59 9.75
N ASP A 141 -0.58 -14.71 9.23
CA ASP A 141 -0.81 -15.90 10.06
C ASP A 141 0.52 -16.59 10.43
N GLU A 142 0.48 -17.42 11.46
CA GLU A 142 1.67 -18.09 12.02
C GLU A 142 2.30 -19.06 11.01
N ASP A 143 1.49 -19.62 10.11
CA ASP A 143 1.94 -20.58 9.09
C ASP A 143 2.42 -19.88 7.80
N TYR A 144 2.33 -18.55 7.69
CA TYR A 144 2.69 -17.77 6.49
C TYR A 144 1.89 -18.20 5.25
N GLN A 145 0.59 -18.47 5.42
CA GLN A 145 -0.30 -18.85 4.32
C GLN A 145 -1.24 -17.70 3.92
N THR A 146 -1.50 -16.76 4.83
CA THR A 146 -2.41 -15.64 4.60
C THR A 146 -1.80 -14.35 5.08
N VAL A 147 -1.83 -13.32 4.22
CA VAL A 147 -1.29 -12.00 4.54
C VAL A 147 -2.28 -10.89 4.16
N LEU A 148 -2.33 -9.84 4.94
CA LEU A 148 -2.95 -8.56 4.63
C LEU A 148 -1.87 -7.49 4.53
N VAL A 149 -1.80 -6.82 3.41
CA VAL A 149 -0.89 -5.71 3.12
C VAL A 149 -1.64 -4.46 2.71
#